data_c6501a91620e553bc123b01229a34913
#
_entry.id   c6501a91620e553bc123b01229a34913
#
_cell.length_a   1.000
_cell.length_b   1.000
_cell.length_c   1.000
_cell.angle_alpha   90.00
_cell.angle_beta   90.00
_cell.angle_gamma   90.00
#
_symmetry.space_group_name_H-M   'P 1'
#
loop_
_entity.id
_entity.type
_entity.pdbx_description
1 polymer ?
#
loop_
_entity_poly.entity_id
_entity_poly.type
_entity_poly.pdbx_seq_one_letter_code
_entity_poly.pdbx_strand_id
1 'polypeptide(L)'
;MLTPPYHQAPQICQTLLGSERHAMTLRRVALCEAEHLAASGPHQTLPPREHDRFYLEVDGHMCPTREPKHGPEDQGYGEAKAGLTFSGHDVAEVSKERHEILHKVLQAQITESETFGPIFDEVYHHAGGDRAAEVIVLADEAGWIWGMVEDLLLYAVQILDFSYIKQYLWEADKLIYGEGSAFVAPWVKGQETLLLEDKVEQVLTRLERFLDLAPALTTILHYFFQQNASRMRYGTYCQRGYFIGSGAIESAGKQLSAARLKGPGMRWNSAELNLPLTLHCVFLEQSWQTYWDSQALLAA
;
A
#
# COMPACT_ATOMS: atom_id res chain seq x y z
N MET A 1 -17.90 -3.42 -4.84
CA MET A 1 -19.11 -3.54 -3.98
C MET A 1 -18.64 -3.41 -2.54
N LEU A 2 -19.10 -2.40 -1.78
CA LEU A 2 -18.68 -2.22 -0.37
C LEU A 2 -19.33 -3.34 0.46
N THR A 3 -18.52 -4.15 1.10
CA THR A 3 -19.02 -5.15 2.05
C THR A 3 -19.68 -4.41 3.23
N PRO A 4 -20.93 -4.74 3.57
CA PRO A 4 -21.67 -4.00 4.59
C PRO A 4 -21.05 -4.24 6.00
N PRO A 5 -21.12 -3.25 6.88
CA PRO A 5 -20.78 -3.45 8.29
C PRO A 5 -21.63 -4.56 8.91
N TYR A 6 -21.13 -5.24 9.94
CA TYR A 6 -21.83 -6.39 10.56
C TYR A 6 -23.27 -6.11 11.00
N HIS A 7 -23.60 -4.86 11.39
CA HIS A 7 -24.96 -4.51 11.78
C HIS A 7 -25.96 -4.47 10.59
N GLN A 8 -25.49 -4.30 9.34
CA GLN A 8 -26.30 -4.32 8.13
C GLN A 8 -26.35 -5.72 7.49
N ALA A 9 -25.40 -6.59 7.80
CA ALA A 9 -25.31 -7.93 7.24
C ALA A 9 -26.57 -8.80 7.50
N PRO A 10 -27.25 -8.75 8.67
CA PRO A 10 -28.51 -9.49 8.88
C PRO A 10 -29.60 -9.13 7.90
N GLN A 11 -29.79 -7.82 7.62
CA GLN A 11 -30.82 -7.37 6.65
C GLN A 11 -30.51 -7.87 5.23
N ILE A 12 -29.22 -7.86 4.85
CA ILE A 12 -28.79 -8.35 3.54
C ILE A 12 -29.00 -9.86 3.45
N CYS A 13 -28.63 -10.63 4.48
CA CYS A 13 -28.90 -12.07 4.53
C CYS A 13 -30.40 -12.36 4.41
N GLN A 14 -31.24 -11.62 5.14
CA GLN A 14 -32.69 -11.78 5.04
C GLN A 14 -33.23 -11.46 3.65
N THR A 15 -32.76 -10.36 3.05
CA THR A 15 -33.25 -9.91 1.73
C THR A 15 -32.81 -10.82 0.60
N LEU A 16 -31.54 -11.27 0.59
CA LEU A 16 -30.97 -12.03 -0.52
C LEU A 16 -31.11 -13.55 -0.35
N LEU A 17 -31.08 -14.05 0.87
CA LEU A 17 -31.04 -15.49 1.17
C LEU A 17 -32.30 -15.98 1.89
N GLY A 18 -33.22 -15.10 2.25
CA GLY A 18 -34.42 -15.44 3.05
C GLY A 18 -34.07 -15.99 4.45
N SER A 19 -32.85 -15.77 4.92
CA SER A 19 -32.35 -16.35 6.18
C SER A 19 -32.10 -15.28 7.23
N GLU A 20 -32.76 -15.41 8.36
CA GLU A 20 -32.49 -14.53 9.53
C GLU A 20 -31.24 -15.00 10.27
N ARG A 21 -30.26 -14.11 10.37
CA ARG A 21 -29.00 -14.35 11.11
C ARG A 21 -28.66 -13.15 11.98
N HIS A 22 -28.33 -13.40 13.23
CA HIS A 22 -27.89 -12.34 14.14
C HIS A 22 -26.49 -11.81 13.75
N ALA A 23 -26.24 -10.50 13.90
CA ALA A 23 -24.96 -9.88 13.54
C ALA A 23 -23.74 -10.56 14.22
N MET A 24 -23.86 -10.95 15.48
CA MET A 24 -22.79 -11.65 16.20
C MET A 24 -22.50 -13.05 15.64
N THR A 25 -23.51 -13.74 15.11
CA THR A 25 -23.33 -15.04 14.44
C THR A 25 -22.55 -14.84 13.15
N LEU A 26 -22.91 -13.85 12.32
CA LEU A 26 -22.21 -13.53 11.08
C LEU A 26 -20.77 -13.10 11.35
N ARG A 27 -20.55 -12.28 12.39
CA ARG A 27 -19.19 -11.91 12.84
C ARG A 27 -18.37 -13.15 13.22
N ARG A 28 -18.93 -14.07 14.01
CA ARG A 28 -18.23 -15.29 14.45
C ARG A 28 -17.84 -16.17 13.25
N VAL A 29 -18.74 -16.35 12.30
CA VAL A 29 -18.47 -17.13 11.08
C VAL A 29 -17.35 -16.45 10.28
N ALA A 30 -17.41 -15.13 10.08
CA ALA A 30 -16.38 -14.39 9.35
C ALA A 30 -15.00 -14.47 10.03
N LEU A 31 -14.94 -14.41 11.36
CA LEU A 31 -13.67 -14.53 12.08
C LEU A 31 -13.13 -15.98 12.03
N CYS A 32 -13.97 -16.98 12.18
CA CYS A 32 -13.54 -18.37 12.03
C CYS A 32 -12.97 -18.64 10.62
N GLU A 33 -13.61 -18.10 9.59
CA GLU A 33 -13.14 -18.22 8.22
C GLU A 33 -11.82 -17.48 7.99
N ALA A 34 -11.64 -16.31 8.61
CA ALA A 34 -10.39 -15.59 8.57
C ALA A 34 -9.23 -16.36 9.24
N GLU A 35 -9.50 -17.09 10.32
CA GLU A 35 -8.52 -17.96 10.97
C GLU A 35 -8.10 -19.11 10.04
N HIS A 36 -9.04 -19.73 9.33
CA HIS A 36 -8.74 -20.76 8.34
C HIS A 36 -7.89 -20.22 7.19
N LEU A 37 -8.25 -19.04 6.66
CA LEU A 37 -7.50 -18.35 5.62
C LEU A 37 -6.08 -18.04 6.07
N ALA A 38 -5.91 -17.48 7.26
CA ALA A 38 -4.60 -17.15 7.82
C ALA A 38 -3.72 -18.40 8.01
N ALA A 39 -4.32 -19.54 8.34
CA ALA A 39 -3.61 -20.81 8.49
C ALA A 39 -3.26 -21.49 7.15
N SER A 40 -3.97 -21.16 6.07
CA SER A 40 -3.80 -21.80 4.75
C SER A 40 -2.69 -21.17 3.91
N GLY A 41 -2.12 -20.04 4.34
CA GLY A 41 -1.12 -19.27 3.58
C GLY A 41 -1.71 -18.52 2.38
N PRO A 42 -0.87 -18.04 1.45
CA PRO A 42 -1.30 -17.26 0.30
C PRO A 42 -2.25 -18.05 -0.61
N HIS A 43 -3.37 -17.43 -1.00
CA HIS A 43 -4.47 -18.12 -1.70
C HIS A 43 -4.39 -18.02 -3.22
N GLN A 44 -3.60 -17.09 -3.74
CA GLN A 44 -3.44 -16.87 -5.17
C GLN A 44 -1.99 -17.03 -5.58
N THR A 45 -1.73 -18.01 -6.45
CA THR A 45 -0.49 -18.08 -7.21
C THR A 45 -0.68 -17.30 -8.49
N LEU A 46 0.23 -16.38 -8.79
CA LEU A 46 0.28 -15.78 -10.12
C LEU A 46 0.84 -16.82 -11.11
N PRO A 47 0.33 -16.85 -12.36
CA PRO A 47 0.86 -17.76 -13.35
C PRO A 47 2.35 -17.48 -13.56
N PRO A 48 3.23 -18.51 -13.56
CA PRO A 48 4.65 -18.32 -13.74
C PRO A 48 4.91 -17.74 -15.13
N ARG A 49 5.51 -16.56 -15.17
CA ARG A 49 5.94 -15.91 -16.40
C ARG A 49 7.43 -15.64 -16.28
N GLU A 50 8.24 -16.43 -16.98
CA GLU A 50 9.68 -16.24 -17.02
C GLU A 50 10.00 -14.91 -17.74
N HIS A 51 11.01 -14.20 -17.23
CA HIS A 51 11.53 -12.95 -17.80
C HIS A 51 10.60 -11.73 -17.72
N ASP A 52 9.65 -11.74 -16.80
CA ASP A 52 8.78 -10.60 -16.57
C ASP A 52 9.35 -9.62 -15.54
N ARG A 53 8.76 -8.43 -15.52
CA ARG A 53 8.90 -7.46 -14.44
C ARG A 53 7.91 -7.78 -13.35
N PHE A 54 8.39 -7.83 -12.14
CA PHE A 54 7.56 -8.07 -10.98
C PHE A 54 7.58 -6.85 -10.08
N TYR A 55 6.40 -6.36 -9.76
CA TYR A 55 6.21 -5.17 -8.95
C TYR A 55 5.77 -5.52 -7.53
N LEU A 56 6.37 -4.83 -6.57
CA LEU A 56 5.98 -4.82 -5.18
C LEU A 56 5.64 -3.39 -4.80
N GLU A 57 4.44 -3.17 -4.30
CA GLU A 57 4.05 -1.90 -3.69
C GLU A 57 3.82 -2.13 -2.20
N VAL A 58 4.42 -1.30 -1.36
CA VAL A 58 4.36 -1.44 0.11
C VAL A 58 3.99 -0.11 0.73
N ASP A 59 3.10 -0.13 1.73
CA ASP A 59 2.64 1.07 2.43
C ASP A 59 2.16 0.73 3.86
N GLY A 60 2.11 1.73 4.73
CA GLY A 60 1.62 1.66 6.10
C GLY A 60 0.33 2.44 6.31
N HIS A 61 -0.70 1.81 6.86
CA HIS A 61 -1.99 2.44 7.10
C HIS A 61 -2.36 2.46 8.57
N MET A 62 -2.54 3.64 9.15
CA MET A 62 -2.99 3.77 10.54
C MET A 62 -4.44 3.30 10.70
N CYS A 63 -4.69 2.41 11.66
CA CYS A 63 -6.01 1.89 12.00
C CYS A 63 -6.36 2.23 13.46
N PRO A 64 -7.59 2.66 13.77
CA PRO A 64 -7.98 2.99 15.16
C PRO A 64 -8.09 1.73 16.00
N THR A 65 -7.33 1.66 17.09
CA THR A 65 -7.35 0.57 18.07
C THR A 65 -7.96 1.02 19.40
N ARG A 66 -8.30 0.07 20.26
CA ARG A 66 -8.81 0.34 21.60
C ARG A 66 -7.68 0.59 22.59
N GLU A 67 -6.55 -0.04 22.35
CA GLU A 67 -5.39 0.03 23.22
C GLU A 67 -4.56 1.29 22.89
N PRO A 68 -4.39 2.22 23.84
CA PRO A 68 -3.50 3.36 23.66
C PRO A 68 -2.03 2.90 23.70
N LYS A 69 -1.19 3.40 22.80
CA LYS A 69 0.26 3.11 22.80
C LYS A 69 1.05 3.96 23.81
N HIS A 70 0.61 5.17 24.09
CA HIS A 70 1.40 6.18 24.81
C HIS A 70 0.71 6.79 26.05
N GLY A 71 -0.30 6.11 26.61
CA GLY A 71 -1.00 6.54 27.83
C GLY A 71 -2.51 6.71 27.65
N PRO A 72 -3.26 6.98 28.74
CA PRO A 72 -4.72 6.94 28.73
C PRO A 72 -5.40 8.01 27.85
N GLU A 73 -4.69 9.09 27.50
CA GLU A 73 -5.20 10.15 26.62
C GLU A 73 -4.92 9.88 25.15
N ASP A 74 -4.12 8.85 24.81
CA ASP A 74 -3.83 8.46 23.45
C ASP A 74 -5.05 7.81 22.81
N GLN A 75 -5.40 8.28 21.63
CA GLN A 75 -6.49 7.70 20.84
C GLN A 75 -6.05 6.42 20.14
N GLY A 76 -5.40 5.49 20.74
CA GLY A 76 -4.96 4.20 20.19
C GLY A 76 -5.03 4.03 18.67
N TYR A 77 -3.87 3.93 18.03
CA TYR A 77 -3.76 3.59 16.61
C TYR A 77 -2.71 2.49 16.43
N GLY A 78 -3.00 1.52 15.56
CA GLY A 78 -2.06 0.53 15.08
C GLY A 78 -1.78 0.74 13.61
N GLU A 79 -0.53 0.55 13.18
CA GLU A 79 -0.17 0.59 11.77
C GLU A 79 -0.43 -0.79 11.14
N ALA A 80 -1.33 -0.84 10.16
CA ALA A 80 -1.47 -1.99 9.28
C ALA A 80 -0.45 -1.84 8.15
N LYS A 81 0.54 -2.70 8.14
CA LYS A 81 1.48 -2.83 7.04
C LYS A 81 0.82 -3.61 5.92
N ALA A 82 0.90 -3.11 4.70
CA ALA A 82 0.30 -3.72 3.53
C ALA A 82 1.32 -3.81 2.40
N GLY A 83 1.33 -4.95 1.72
CA GLY A 83 2.13 -5.19 0.55
C GLY A 83 1.29 -5.82 -0.56
N LEU A 84 1.51 -5.38 -1.78
CA LEU A 84 0.83 -5.83 -2.98
C LEU A 84 1.86 -6.24 -4.01
N THR A 85 1.68 -7.41 -4.62
CA THR A 85 2.56 -7.93 -5.67
C THR A 85 1.79 -8.23 -6.94
N PHE A 86 2.39 -7.94 -8.09
CA PHE A 86 1.81 -8.25 -9.40
C PHE A 86 2.88 -8.34 -10.48
N SER A 87 2.55 -9.06 -11.57
CA SER A 87 3.37 -9.09 -12.79
C SER A 87 3.07 -7.88 -13.67
N GLY A 88 4.07 -7.33 -14.33
CA GLY A 88 3.88 -6.25 -15.30
C GLY A 88 2.97 -6.65 -16.47
N HIS A 89 2.88 -7.93 -16.81
CA HIS A 89 1.95 -8.46 -17.81
C HIS A 89 0.48 -8.48 -17.34
N ASP A 90 0.24 -8.40 -16.04
CA ASP A 90 -1.11 -8.37 -15.48
C ASP A 90 -1.68 -6.95 -15.38
N VAL A 91 -1.05 -6.00 -16.05
CA VAL A 91 -1.50 -4.61 -16.10
C VAL A 91 -2.13 -4.32 -17.46
N ALA A 92 -3.43 -4.02 -17.45
CA ALA A 92 -4.17 -3.60 -18.64
C ALA A 92 -4.31 -2.08 -18.69
N GLU A 93 -4.04 -1.48 -19.84
CA GLU A 93 -4.34 -0.07 -20.09
C GLU A 93 -5.83 0.08 -20.38
N VAL A 94 -6.54 0.78 -19.48
CA VAL A 94 -7.98 1.10 -19.64
C VAL A 94 -8.15 2.43 -20.39
N SER A 95 -7.23 3.37 -20.15
CA SER A 95 -7.12 4.64 -20.88
C SER A 95 -5.69 5.17 -20.73
N LYS A 96 -5.33 6.25 -21.45
CA LYS A 96 -3.98 6.84 -21.42
C LYS A 96 -3.45 7.16 -20.01
N GLU A 97 -4.33 7.33 -19.02
CA GLU A 97 -3.96 7.70 -17.66
C GLU A 97 -4.44 6.67 -16.62
N ARG A 98 -5.08 5.59 -17.05
CA ARG A 98 -5.63 4.59 -16.16
C ARG A 98 -5.21 3.18 -16.54
N HIS A 99 -4.56 2.51 -15.61
CA HIS A 99 -4.22 1.10 -15.69
C HIS A 99 -5.02 0.32 -14.65
N GLU A 100 -5.30 -0.94 -14.95
CA GLU A 100 -5.96 -1.87 -14.04
C GLU A 100 -5.09 -3.12 -13.89
N ILE A 101 -4.86 -3.52 -12.65
CA ILE A 101 -4.12 -4.74 -12.34
C ILE A 101 -5.12 -5.89 -12.31
N LEU A 102 -4.98 -6.82 -13.24
CA LEU A 102 -5.91 -7.94 -13.44
C LEU A 102 -5.69 -9.04 -12.40
N HIS A 103 -4.43 -9.32 -12.07
CA HIS A 103 -4.06 -10.31 -11.04
C HIS A 103 -3.03 -9.69 -10.11
N LYS A 104 -3.26 -9.83 -8.83
CA LYS A 104 -2.39 -9.32 -7.77
C LYS A 104 -2.55 -10.18 -6.53
N VAL A 105 -1.50 -10.23 -5.71
CA VAL A 105 -1.56 -10.79 -4.36
C VAL A 105 -1.38 -9.67 -3.36
N LEU A 106 -2.21 -9.64 -2.34
CA LEU A 106 -2.25 -8.58 -1.33
C LEU A 106 -2.13 -9.19 0.06
N GLN A 107 -1.19 -8.71 0.83
CA GLN A 107 -1.02 -9.05 2.24
C GLN A 107 -1.13 -7.80 3.09
N ALA A 108 -1.89 -7.87 4.18
CA ALA A 108 -1.95 -6.78 5.14
C ALA A 108 -2.04 -7.33 6.57
N GLN A 109 -1.27 -6.72 7.47
CA GLN A 109 -1.22 -7.15 8.87
C GLN A 109 -0.84 -5.98 9.79
N ILE A 110 -1.45 -5.92 10.97
CA ILE A 110 -0.96 -5.08 12.07
C ILE A 110 0.10 -5.87 12.82
N THR A 111 1.34 -5.51 12.61
CA THR A 111 2.50 -6.15 13.22
C THR A 111 3.72 -5.23 13.13
N GLU A 112 4.79 -5.60 13.80
CA GLU A 112 6.09 -4.91 13.64
C GLU A 112 6.73 -5.24 12.29
N SER A 113 7.63 -4.39 11.82
CA SER A 113 8.30 -4.52 10.51
C SER A 113 9.08 -5.82 10.39
N GLU A 114 9.76 -6.22 11.47
CA GLU A 114 10.57 -7.44 11.54
C GLU A 114 9.73 -8.72 11.37
N THR A 115 8.45 -8.65 11.72
CA THR A 115 7.51 -9.76 11.51
C THR A 115 6.86 -9.71 10.14
N PHE A 116 6.55 -8.49 9.64
CA PHE A 116 5.90 -8.32 8.34
C PHE A 116 6.82 -8.72 7.18
N GLY A 117 8.11 -8.39 7.25
CA GLY A 117 9.07 -8.67 6.20
C GLY A 117 9.09 -10.14 5.77
N PRO A 118 9.34 -11.11 6.67
CA PRO A 118 9.31 -12.53 6.33
C PRO A 118 7.97 -13.02 5.77
N ILE A 119 6.85 -12.51 6.27
CA ILE A 119 5.52 -12.87 5.77
C ILE A 119 5.35 -12.36 4.33
N PHE A 120 5.78 -11.15 4.04
CA PHE A 120 5.68 -10.57 2.71
C PHE A 120 6.65 -11.20 1.73
N ASP A 121 7.82 -11.62 2.18
CA ASP A 121 8.80 -12.39 1.39
C ASP A 121 8.22 -13.75 0.96
N GLU A 122 7.53 -14.46 1.86
CA GLU A 122 6.83 -15.68 1.52
C GLU A 122 5.75 -15.43 0.44
N VAL A 123 4.98 -14.33 0.56
CA VAL A 123 4.00 -13.93 -0.46
C VAL A 123 4.68 -13.62 -1.79
N TYR A 124 5.81 -12.94 -1.79
CA TYR A 124 6.62 -12.63 -2.97
C TYR A 124 7.07 -13.90 -3.70
N HIS A 125 7.64 -14.86 -2.98
CA HIS A 125 8.08 -16.14 -3.54
C HIS A 125 6.90 -16.98 -4.05
N HIS A 126 5.81 -17.05 -3.28
CA HIS A 126 4.60 -17.77 -3.68
C HIS A 126 3.95 -17.17 -4.94
N ALA A 127 3.96 -15.86 -5.08
CA ALA A 127 3.51 -15.17 -6.29
C ALA A 127 4.45 -15.35 -7.50
N GLY A 128 5.62 -15.95 -7.30
CA GLY A 128 6.58 -16.24 -8.37
C GLY A 128 7.57 -15.12 -8.66
N GLY A 129 7.76 -14.19 -7.73
CA GLY A 129 8.67 -13.06 -7.90
C GLY A 129 10.14 -13.47 -8.03
N ASP A 130 10.54 -14.61 -7.47
CA ASP A 130 11.87 -15.20 -7.60
C ASP A 130 12.24 -15.62 -9.04
N ARG A 131 11.26 -15.73 -9.93
CA ARG A 131 11.44 -16.07 -11.35
C ARG A 131 11.43 -14.86 -12.28
N ALA A 132 11.22 -13.69 -11.73
CA ALA A 132 11.19 -12.45 -12.49
C ALA A 132 12.58 -12.07 -13.01
N ALA A 133 12.61 -11.46 -14.18
CA ALA A 133 13.85 -10.90 -14.73
C ALA A 133 14.26 -9.61 -14.00
N GLU A 134 13.28 -8.83 -13.58
CA GLU A 134 13.47 -7.58 -12.84
C GLU A 134 12.43 -7.47 -11.73
N VAL A 135 12.88 -7.12 -10.53
CA VAL A 135 12.01 -6.84 -9.38
C VAL A 135 12.04 -5.34 -9.12
N ILE A 136 10.86 -4.72 -9.06
CA ILE A 136 10.68 -3.29 -8.84
C ILE A 136 9.86 -3.08 -7.57
N VAL A 137 10.39 -2.31 -6.64
CA VAL A 137 9.70 -1.92 -5.41
C VAL A 137 9.33 -0.46 -5.46
N LEU A 138 8.05 -0.17 -5.27
CA LEU A 138 7.51 1.18 -5.14
C LEU A 138 6.98 1.39 -3.72
N ALA A 139 7.41 2.45 -3.06
CA ALA A 139 6.96 2.80 -1.72
C ALA A 139 7.14 4.29 -1.45
N ASP A 140 6.62 4.74 -0.31
CA ASP A 140 6.92 6.04 0.28
C ASP A 140 8.30 6.05 0.98
N GLU A 141 8.61 7.06 1.79
CA GLU A 141 9.90 7.19 2.49
C GLU A 141 10.01 6.38 3.79
N ALA A 142 9.00 5.63 4.18
CA ALA A 142 9.01 4.92 5.46
C ALA A 142 10.24 4.01 5.60
N GLY A 143 11.10 4.34 6.57
CA GLY A 143 12.41 3.69 6.73
C GLY A 143 12.32 2.17 6.94
N TRP A 144 11.24 1.68 7.56
CA TRP A 144 11.03 0.26 7.75
C TRP A 144 10.84 -0.50 6.42
N ILE A 145 10.23 0.14 5.41
CA ILE A 145 10.05 -0.48 4.09
C ILE A 145 11.40 -0.68 3.42
N TRP A 146 12.21 0.37 3.39
CA TRP A 146 13.51 0.31 2.72
C TRP A 146 14.48 -0.61 3.45
N GLY A 147 14.45 -0.66 4.80
CA GLY A 147 15.19 -1.66 5.57
C GLY A 147 14.80 -3.09 5.20
N MET A 148 13.50 -3.39 5.13
CA MET A 148 12.99 -4.68 4.70
C MET A 148 13.44 -5.02 3.25
N VAL A 149 13.38 -4.07 2.34
CA VAL A 149 13.79 -4.28 0.94
C VAL A 149 15.30 -4.52 0.83
N GLU A 150 16.11 -3.80 1.59
CA GLU A 150 17.56 -3.98 1.63
C GLU A 150 17.97 -5.35 2.22
N ASP A 151 17.20 -5.88 3.16
CA ASP A 151 17.45 -7.18 3.77
C ASP A 151 17.00 -8.35 2.88
N LEU A 152 15.84 -8.24 2.22
CA LEU A 152 15.19 -9.35 1.54
C LEU A 152 15.35 -9.33 0.01
N LEU A 153 15.48 -8.13 -0.59
CA LEU A 153 15.39 -7.92 -2.05
C LEU A 153 16.59 -7.10 -2.57
N LEU A 154 17.81 -7.54 -2.28
CA LEU A 154 19.07 -6.84 -2.58
C LEU A 154 19.23 -6.32 -4.02
N TYR A 155 18.60 -7.00 -5.00
CA TYR A 155 18.70 -6.67 -6.42
C TYR A 155 17.49 -5.91 -6.96
N ALA A 156 16.53 -5.56 -6.10
CA ALA A 156 15.35 -4.84 -6.53
C ALA A 156 15.68 -3.40 -6.95
N VAL A 157 15.03 -2.96 -8.00
CA VAL A 157 15.00 -1.54 -8.38
C VAL A 157 14.08 -0.83 -7.39
N GLN A 158 14.65 0.05 -6.57
CA GLN A 158 13.93 0.81 -5.56
C GLN A 158 13.45 2.14 -6.15
N ILE A 159 12.16 2.40 -6.12
CA ILE A 159 11.53 3.61 -6.65
C ILE A 159 10.70 4.25 -5.54
N LEU A 160 11.07 5.48 -5.17
CA LEU A 160 10.25 6.29 -4.29
C LEU A 160 9.02 6.80 -5.05
N ASP A 161 7.83 6.68 -4.48
CA ASP A 161 6.59 7.12 -5.13
C ASP A 161 6.65 8.58 -5.60
N PHE A 162 6.44 8.80 -6.88
CA PHE A 162 6.51 10.13 -7.49
C PHE A 162 5.38 11.05 -7.02
N SER A 163 4.19 10.50 -6.75
CA SER A 163 3.05 11.28 -6.25
C SER A 163 3.30 11.78 -4.86
N TYR A 164 4.01 10.97 -4.05
CA TYR A 164 4.43 11.32 -2.71
C TYR A 164 5.47 12.44 -2.72
N ILE A 165 6.48 12.35 -3.56
CA ILE A 165 7.48 13.43 -3.70
C ILE A 165 6.84 14.74 -4.17
N LYS A 166 5.83 14.68 -5.03
CA LYS A 166 5.10 15.89 -5.43
C LYS A 166 4.41 16.57 -4.25
N GLN A 167 3.90 15.83 -3.28
CA GLN A 167 3.31 16.45 -2.07
C GLN A 167 4.35 17.27 -1.32
N TYR A 168 5.57 16.75 -1.16
CA TYR A 168 6.66 17.51 -0.51
C TYR A 168 7.15 18.71 -1.32
N LEU A 169 7.11 18.64 -2.64
CA LEU A 169 7.36 19.82 -3.46
C LEU A 169 6.30 20.91 -3.22
N TRP A 170 5.03 20.54 -3.09
CA TRP A 170 3.96 21.49 -2.75
C TRP A 170 4.09 22.04 -1.32
N GLU A 171 4.54 21.23 -0.37
CA GLU A 171 4.81 21.67 1.00
C GLU A 171 6.01 22.64 1.04
N ALA A 172 7.10 22.28 0.36
CA ALA A 172 8.27 23.15 0.24
C ALA A 172 7.92 24.49 -0.37
N ASP A 173 7.14 24.49 -1.42
CA ASP A 173 6.70 25.68 -2.10
C ASP A 173 5.83 26.59 -1.22
N LYS A 174 4.91 26.05 -0.43
CA LYS A 174 4.15 26.80 0.59
C LYS A 174 5.06 27.43 1.64
N LEU A 175 6.13 26.74 2.04
CA LEU A 175 7.11 27.29 2.99
C LEU A 175 7.94 28.44 2.39
N ILE A 176 8.22 28.40 1.09
CA ILE A 176 9.02 29.40 0.38
C ILE A 176 8.20 30.62 0.02
N TYR A 177 7.02 30.44 -0.58
CA TYR A 177 6.25 31.53 -1.19
C TYR A 177 4.96 31.89 -0.45
N GLY A 178 4.59 31.11 0.56
CA GLY A 178 3.32 31.26 1.28
C GLY A 178 2.15 30.62 0.54
N GLU A 179 1.11 30.32 1.31
CA GLU A 179 -0.10 29.68 0.78
C GLU A 179 -0.87 30.63 -0.15
N GLY A 180 -1.28 30.13 -1.32
CA GLY A 180 -2.07 30.90 -2.30
C GLY A 180 -1.26 31.81 -3.22
N SER A 181 0.06 31.74 -3.19
CA SER A 181 0.92 32.52 -4.11
C SER A 181 0.78 32.05 -5.56
N ALA A 182 0.75 32.99 -6.51
CA ALA A 182 0.70 32.68 -7.94
C ALA A 182 1.97 32.00 -8.47
N PHE A 183 3.07 32.01 -7.71
CA PHE A 183 4.35 31.38 -8.09
C PHE A 183 4.39 29.89 -7.78
N VAL A 184 3.48 29.38 -6.96
CA VAL A 184 3.43 28.01 -6.44
C VAL A 184 3.43 26.98 -7.56
N ALA A 185 2.44 26.95 -8.39
CA ALA A 185 2.30 25.91 -9.42
C ALA A 185 3.42 25.89 -10.48
N PRO A 186 3.91 27.04 -11.00
CA PRO A 186 5.02 27.05 -11.94
C PRO A 186 6.34 26.54 -11.34
N TRP A 187 6.61 26.86 -10.06
CA TRP A 187 7.82 26.40 -9.39
C TRP A 187 7.81 24.89 -9.20
N VAL A 188 6.71 24.32 -8.64
CA VAL A 188 6.55 22.88 -8.46
C VAL A 188 6.70 22.12 -9.79
N LYS A 189 6.02 22.60 -10.85
CA LYS A 189 6.14 22.00 -12.17
C LYS A 189 7.57 22.02 -12.72
N GLY A 190 8.32 23.07 -12.42
CA GLY A 190 9.74 23.16 -12.76
C GLY A 190 10.60 22.13 -12.02
N GLN A 191 10.29 21.81 -10.75
CA GLN A 191 10.98 20.76 -10.00
C GLN A 191 10.56 19.35 -10.50
N GLU A 192 9.27 19.11 -10.76
CA GLU A 192 8.79 17.88 -11.36
C GLU A 192 9.51 17.56 -12.67
N THR A 193 9.68 18.56 -13.54
CA THR A 193 10.42 18.40 -14.81
C THR A 193 11.86 17.97 -14.55
N LEU A 194 12.56 18.59 -13.60
CA LEU A 194 13.93 18.20 -13.25
C LEU A 194 14.01 16.75 -12.74
N LEU A 195 13.07 16.33 -11.90
CA LEU A 195 13.01 14.96 -11.42
C LEU A 195 12.78 13.96 -12.55
N LEU A 196 11.90 14.29 -13.52
CA LEU A 196 11.64 13.45 -14.71
C LEU A 196 12.81 13.47 -15.74
N GLU A 197 13.79 14.35 -15.54
CA GLU A 197 15.04 14.40 -16.31
C GLU A 197 16.24 13.81 -15.52
N ASP A 198 16.01 13.11 -14.41
CA ASP A 198 17.02 12.57 -13.50
C ASP A 198 17.96 13.62 -12.89
N LYS A 199 17.48 14.83 -12.71
CA LYS A 199 18.26 15.98 -12.20
C LYS A 199 17.94 16.30 -10.73
N VAL A 200 17.87 15.28 -9.88
CA VAL A 200 17.53 15.43 -8.46
C VAL A 200 18.49 16.39 -7.73
N GLU A 201 19.78 16.41 -8.08
CA GLU A 201 20.79 17.29 -7.48
C GLU A 201 20.48 18.78 -7.74
N GLN A 202 19.85 19.10 -8.88
CA GLN A 202 19.42 20.47 -9.16
C GLN A 202 18.22 20.87 -8.30
N VAL A 203 17.31 19.92 -8.01
CA VAL A 203 16.21 20.17 -7.08
C VAL A 203 16.75 20.42 -5.68
N LEU A 204 17.69 19.58 -5.20
CA LEU A 204 18.38 19.76 -3.92
C LEU A 204 19.03 21.14 -3.83
N THR A 205 19.85 21.51 -4.80
CA THR A 205 20.53 22.82 -4.85
C THR A 205 19.55 24.00 -4.85
N ARG A 206 18.38 23.84 -5.50
CA ARG A 206 17.34 24.88 -5.49
C ARG A 206 16.67 25.02 -4.14
N LEU A 207 16.37 23.92 -3.45
CA LEU A 207 15.80 23.92 -2.10
C LEU A 207 16.78 24.50 -1.08
N GLU A 208 18.06 24.16 -1.16
CA GLU A 208 19.12 24.67 -0.29
C GLU A 208 19.19 26.19 -0.27
N ARG A 209 18.95 26.86 -1.40
CA ARG A 209 18.98 28.34 -1.51
C ARG A 209 17.91 29.05 -0.67
N PHE A 210 16.88 28.32 -0.26
CA PHE A 210 15.78 28.86 0.53
C PHE A 210 15.86 28.50 2.03
N LEU A 211 16.88 27.76 2.48
CA LEU A 211 17.01 27.34 3.87
C LEU A 211 17.10 28.54 4.86
N ASP A 212 17.79 29.61 4.47
CA ASP A 212 17.86 30.83 5.30
C ASP A 212 16.50 31.52 5.42
N LEU A 213 15.68 31.48 4.37
CA LEU A 213 14.33 32.05 4.35
C LEU A 213 13.30 31.18 5.05
N ALA A 214 13.40 29.89 4.87
CA ALA A 214 12.45 28.88 5.39
C ALA A 214 13.20 27.71 6.04
N PRO A 215 13.67 27.83 7.29
CA PRO A 215 14.44 26.77 7.96
C PRO A 215 13.70 25.44 8.07
N ALA A 216 12.37 25.45 8.07
CA ALA A 216 11.55 24.23 8.08
C ALA A 216 11.76 23.33 6.84
N LEU A 217 12.32 23.89 5.75
CA LEU A 217 12.72 23.09 4.58
C LEU A 217 13.82 22.07 4.87
N THR A 218 14.59 22.25 5.95
CA THR A 218 15.68 21.32 6.31
C THR A 218 15.17 19.88 6.45
N THR A 219 14.01 19.70 7.05
CA THR A 219 13.39 18.36 7.20
C THR A 219 13.05 17.78 5.83
N ILE A 220 12.38 18.55 4.95
CA ILE A 220 12.00 18.11 3.61
C ILE A 220 13.26 17.77 2.81
N LEU A 221 14.26 18.67 2.80
CA LEU A 221 15.49 18.47 2.07
C LEU A 221 16.22 17.21 2.51
N HIS A 222 16.42 17.03 3.82
CA HIS A 222 17.22 15.94 4.37
C HIS A 222 16.50 14.59 4.27
N TYR A 223 15.31 14.47 4.85
CA TYR A 223 14.64 13.17 4.96
C TYR A 223 14.04 12.70 3.62
N PHE A 224 13.42 13.60 2.86
CA PHE A 224 12.69 13.18 1.67
C PHE A 224 13.57 13.16 0.42
N PHE A 225 14.43 14.16 0.25
CA PHE A 225 15.23 14.24 -0.96
C PHE A 225 16.64 13.64 -0.80
N GLN A 226 17.44 14.05 0.16
CA GLN A 226 18.82 13.59 0.26
C GLN A 226 18.94 12.11 0.56
N GLN A 227 18.16 11.58 1.50
CA GLN A 227 18.18 10.15 1.84
C GLN A 227 17.65 9.25 0.73
N ASN A 228 16.76 9.76 -0.13
CA ASN A 228 16.09 9.00 -1.17
C ASN A 228 16.54 9.36 -2.60
N ALA A 229 17.56 10.19 -2.78
CA ALA A 229 18.00 10.66 -4.09
C ALA A 229 18.28 9.52 -5.09
N SER A 230 18.83 8.39 -4.62
CA SER A 230 19.11 7.22 -5.44
C SER A 230 17.84 6.54 -5.98
N ARG A 231 16.69 6.73 -5.32
CA ARG A 231 15.38 6.17 -5.65
C ARG A 231 14.54 7.08 -6.54
N MET A 232 15.08 8.24 -6.96
CA MET A 232 14.37 9.29 -7.70
C MET A 232 14.83 9.43 -9.17
N ARG A 233 15.29 8.37 -9.81
CA ARG A 233 15.71 8.40 -11.22
C ARG A 233 14.51 8.21 -12.14
N TYR A 234 13.53 9.09 -12.03
CA TYR A 234 12.24 8.92 -12.71
C TYR A 234 12.35 8.97 -14.23
N GLY A 235 13.27 9.76 -14.80
CA GLY A 235 13.53 9.79 -16.23
C GLY A 235 13.98 8.42 -16.75
N THR A 236 14.97 7.81 -16.09
CA THR A 236 15.46 6.46 -16.39
C THR A 236 14.34 5.42 -16.20
N TYR A 237 13.57 5.50 -15.12
CA TYR A 237 12.49 4.56 -14.84
C TYR A 237 11.39 4.62 -15.91
N CYS A 238 10.96 5.83 -16.31
CA CYS A 238 9.99 6.03 -17.37
C CYS A 238 10.50 5.53 -18.73
N GLN A 239 11.77 5.77 -19.06
CA GLN A 239 12.38 5.25 -20.30
C GLN A 239 12.42 3.72 -20.35
N ARG A 240 12.61 3.08 -19.19
CA ARG A 240 12.51 1.63 -19.03
C ARG A 240 11.08 1.11 -19.04
N GLY A 241 10.08 2.00 -18.98
CA GLY A 241 8.66 1.66 -18.89
C GLY A 241 8.26 1.12 -17.52
N TYR A 242 8.95 1.53 -16.46
CA TYR A 242 8.53 1.21 -15.09
C TYR A 242 7.43 2.15 -14.62
N PHE A 243 6.54 1.65 -13.78
CA PHE A 243 5.66 2.51 -12.99
C PHE A 243 6.48 3.28 -11.97
N ILE A 244 6.09 4.53 -11.73
CA ILE A 244 6.76 5.44 -10.79
C ILE A 244 5.82 5.90 -9.66
N GLY A 245 4.63 5.35 -9.59
CA GLY A 245 3.63 5.64 -8.56
C GLY A 245 3.02 4.37 -8.02
N SER A 246 2.81 4.32 -6.71
CA SER A 246 2.26 3.20 -5.93
C SER A 246 0.73 3.27 -5.78
N GLY A 247 0.05 3.70 -6.83
CA GLY A 247 -1.41 3.93 -6.79
C GLY A 247 -2.25 2.70 -6.47
N ALA A 248 -1.73 1.50 -6.71
CA ALA A 248 -2.44 0.26 -6.43
C ALA A 248 -2.50 -0.03 -4.93
N ILE A 249 -1.38 0.09 -4.20
CA ILE A 249 -1.37 -0.10 -2.75
C ILE A 249 -2.12 1.03 -2.03
N GLU A 250 -2.04 2.29 -2.52
CA GLU A 250 -2.86 3.38 -1.99
C GLU A 250 -4.36 3.09 -2.11
N SER A 251 -4.78 2.59 -3.28
CA SER A 251 -6.17 2.20 -3.52
C SER A 251 -6.60 1.03 -2.63
N ALA A 252 -5.74 0.02 -2.49
CA ALA A 252 -5.96 -1.11 -1.58
C ALA A 252 -6.05 -0.63 -0.13
N GLY A 253 -5.16 0.24 0.32
CA GLY A 253 -5.15 0.80 1.66
C GLY A 253 -6.40 1.62 1.99
N LYS A 254 -6.91 2.41 1.04
CA LYS A 254 -8.19 3.11 1.20
C LYS A 254 -9.35 2.11 1.39
N GLN A 255 -9.33 0.99 0.71
CA GLN A 255 -10.36 -0.05 0.86
C GLN A 255 -10.15 -0.88 2.13
N LEU A 256 -8.94 -1.29 2.44
CA LEU A 256 -8.59 -2.05 3.66
C LEU A 256 -8.88 -1.25 4.93
N SER A 257 -8.32 -0.04 5.02
CA SER A 257 -8.35 0.75 6.24
C SER A 257 -9.50 1.75 6.28
N ALA A 258 -9.58 2.69 5.33
CA ALA A 258 -10.52 3.81 5.40
C ALA A 258 -11.96 3.37 5.28
N ALA A 259 -12.29 2.52 4.31
CA ALA A 259 -13.67 2.10 4.07
C ALA A 259 -14.18 1.10 5.10
N ARG A 260 -13.30 0.31 5.74
CA ARG A 260 -13.69 -0.80 6.61
C ARG A 260 -13.36 -0.61 8.07
N LEU A 261 -12.20 -0.07 8.36
CA LEU A 261 -11.67 -0.04 9.72
C LEU A 261 -11.81 1.32 10.38
N LYS A 262 -12.02 2.40 9.59
CA LYS A 262 -12.12 3.79 10.08
C LYS A 262 -13.55 4.36 10.03
N GLY A 263 -14.58 3.52 10.06
CA GLY A 263 -15.96 4.02 10.15
C GLY A 263 -16.20 4.80 11.45
N PRO A 264 -17.19 5.71 11.47
CA PRO A 264 -17.50 6.52 12.67
C PRO A 264 -17.70 5.65 13.91
N GLY A 265 -16.93 5.92 14.96
CA GLY A 265 -16.99 5.20 16.25
C GLY A 265 -16.36 3.79 16.23
N MET A 266 -15.79 3.35 15.12
CA MET A 266 -15.08 2.07 15.06
C MET A 266 -13.75 2.15 15.80
N ARG A 267 -13.55 1.21 16.74
CA ARG A 267 -12.28 0.93 17.39
C ARG A 267 -12.14 -0.56 17.55
N TRP A 268 -10.97 -1.07 17.24
CA TRP A 268 -10.69 -2.48 17.11
C TRP A 268 -9.83 -2.98 18.27
N ASN A 269 -10.02 -4.22 18.66
CA ASN A 269 -9.04 -4.95 19.45
C ASN A 269 -7.86 -5.30 18.54
N SER A 270 -6.66 -4.87 18.88
CA SER A 270 -5.46 -5.08 18.06
C SER A 270 -5.21 -6.56 17.75
N ALA A 271 -5.48 -7.46 18.70
CA ALA A 271 -5.30 -8.90 18.50
C ALA A 271 -6.28 -9.50 17.47
N GLU A 272 -7.48 -8.93 17.33
CA GLU A 272 -8.49 -9.43 16.38
C GLU A 272 -8.44 -8.75 15.00
N LEU A 273 -7.68 -7.66 14.86
CA LEU A 273 -7.75 -6.81 13.67
C LEU A 273 -7.14 -7.47 12.43
N ASN A 274 -6.19 -8.38 12.60
CA ASN A 274 -5.58 -9.10 11.49
C ASN A 274 -6.57 -10.03 10.76
N LEU A 275 -7.55 -10.59 11.46
CA LEU A 275 -8.54 -11.49 10.84
C LEU A 275 -9.40 -10.77 9.78
N PRO A 276 -10.05 -9.61 10.08
CA PRO A 276 -10.72 -8.83 9.04
C PRO A 276 -9.81 -8.38 7.90
N LEU A 277 -8.54 -8.05 8.17
CA LEU A 277 -7.59 -7.68 7.13
C LEU A 277 -7.35 -8.84 6.16
N THR A 278 -7.12 -10.06 6.66
CA THR A 278 -6.94 -11.26 5.83
C THR A 278 -8.13 -11.48 4.91
N LEU A 279 -9.36 -11.47 5.42
CA LEU A 279 -10.58 -11.61 4.59
C LEU A 279 -10.68 -10.53 3.52
N HIS A 280 -10.28 -9.31 3.86
CA HIS A 280 -10.29 -8.19 2.92
C HIS A 280 -9.25 -8.32 1.82
N CYS A 281 -8.06 -8.83 2.12
CA CYS A 281 -7.04 -9.12 1.12
C CYS A 281 -7.57 -10.08 0.07
N VAL A 282 -8.12 -11.22 0.48
CA VAL A 282 -8.72 -12.22 -0.43
C VAL A 282 -9.83 -11.62 -1.30
N PHE A 283 -10.66 -10.76 -0.71
CA PHE A 283 -11.72 -10.08 -1.45
C PHE A 283 -11.18 -9.10 -2.49
N LEU A 284 -10.15 -8.32 -2.15
CA LEU A 284 -9.55 -7.32 -3.03
C LEU A 284 -8.65 -7.93 -4.12
N GLU A 285 -8.12 -9.12 -3.89
CA GLU A 285 -7.41 -9.93 -4.88
C GLU A 285 -8.34 -10.53 -5.93
N GLN A 286 -9.66 -10.46 -5.74
CA GLN A 286 -10.67 -11.16 -6.54
C GLN A 286 -10.57 -12.70 -6.47
N SER A 287 -9.85 -13.23 -5.48
CA SER A 287 -9.69 -14.68 -5.26
C SER A 287 -10.81 -15.31 -4.43
N TRP A 288 -11.80 -14.54 -4.03
CA TRP A 288 -12.91 -14.95 -3.16
C TRP A 288 -13.66 -16.17 -3.69
N GLN A 289 -14.00 -16.19 -4.98
CA GLN A 289 -14.72 -17.32 -5.57
C GLN A 289 -13.84 -18.56 -5.63
N THR A 290 -12.59 -18.42 -6.07
CA THR A 290 -11.61 -19.51 -6.12
C THR A 290 -11.39 -20.15 -4.75
N TYR A 291 -11.34 -19.32 -3.71
CA TYR A 291 -11.24 -19.80 -2.34
C TYR A 291 -12.44 -20.69 -1.97
N TRP A 292 -13.68 -20.23 -2.18
CA TRP A 292 -14.86 -21.01 -1.84
C TRP A 292 -15.01 -22.28 -2.67
N ASP A 293 -14.65 -22.23 -3.94
CA ASP A 293 -14.67 -23.42 -4.82
C ASP A 293 -13.68 -24.49 -4.30
N SER A 294 -12.51 -24.08 -3.82
CA SER A 294 -11.54 -24.99 -3.21
C SER A 294 -12.05 -25.61 -1.90
N GLN A 295 -12.73 -24.83 -1.05
CA GLN A 295 -13.34 -25.35 0.19
C GLN A 295 -14.47 -26.35 -0.10
N ALA A 296 -15.28 -26.07 -1.12
CA ALA A 296 -16.35 -26.99 -1.53
C ALA A 296 -15.80 -28.34 -2.01
N LEU A 297 -14.66 -28.35 -2.71
CA LEU A 297 -13.99 -29.57 -3.15
C LEU A 297 -13.39 -30.38 -2.00
N LEU A 298 -12.91 -29.71 -0.95
CA LEU A 298 -12.38 -30.37 0.25
C LEU A 298 -13.49 -31.00 1.14
N ALA A 299 -14.70 -30.46 1.05
CA ALA A 299 -15.86 -30.93 1.82
C ALA A 299 -16.66 -32.04 1.13
N ALA A 300 -16.36 -32.34 -0.11
CA ALA A 300 -17.02 -33.41 -0.93
C ALA A 300 -16.26 -34.71 -0.88
#